data_ccc74e9d7420470747069cba987ad7f5
#
_entry.id   ccc74e9d7420470747069cba987ad7f5
#
_cell.length_a   1.000
_cell.length_b   1.000
_cell.length_c   1.000
_cell.angle_alpha   90.00
_cell.angle_beta   90.00
_cell.angle_gamma   90.00
#
_symmetry.space_group_name_H-M   'P 1'
#
loop_
_entity.id
_entity.type
_entity.pdbx_description
1 polymer ?
#
loop_
_entity_poly.entity_id
_entity_poly.type
_entity_poly.pdbx_seq_one_letter_code
_entity_poly.pdbx_strand_id
1 'polypeptide(L)'
;GISATFSIKDKTDERFYDKFNAFADRLATASQATDSGDVNKAGVMKAKTSTSTKLYDDKGYAPYEILEKGLMGALQYYQITSVLLKDDKIGASVTKDQRQKNWDLAFAYLGINYDYPGLDATPFWGEYIGTIGKILGDNDKTIFEAFRKGRAAINNDDNAAVSSSAATIIKELERSTAGMGLRYLLRAKTYYTSDPVRRNAGLTEGYGFIEGLKYNSSKTISDAEITEIQTLMGDNNWNTSLDNINTAIDKLVNKFGFDLSKF
;
A
#
# COMPACT_ATOMS: atom_id res chain seq x y z
N GLY A 1 -29.75 9.77 -10.49
CA GLY A 1 -28.43 9.99 -11.03
C GLY A 1 -27.49 10.39 -9.91
N ILE A 2 -26.42 9.62 -9.69
CA ILE A 2 -25.36 10.02 -8.79
C ILE A 2 -24.62 11.14 -9.51
N SER A 3 -24.83 12.38 -9.10
CA SER A 3 -24.00 13.49 -9.51
C SER A 3 -22.62 13.31 -8.87
N ALA A 4 -21.70 12.71 -9.59
CA ALA A 4 -20.34 12.52 -9.13
C ALA A 4 -19.56 13.84 -9.28
N THR A 5 -19.60 14.69 -8.26
CA THR A 5 -18.71 15.85 -8.12
C THR A 5 -17.42 15.51 -7.38
N PHE A 6 -17.12 14.23 -7.19
CA PHE A 6 -15.91 13.80 -6.48
C PHE A 6 -14.81 13.43 -7.46
N SER A 7 -13.72 14.18 -7.43
CA SER A 7 -12.50 13.80 -8.14
C SER A 7 -11.66 12.83 -7.30
N ILE A 8 -10.84 12.02 -7.94
CA ILE A 8 -9.82 11.19 -7.25
C ILE A 8 -8.92 12.09 -6.39
N LYS A 9 -8.58 13.27 -6.88
CA LYS A 9 -7.77 14.26 -6.17
C LYS A 9 -8.39 14.64 -4.82
N ASP A 10 -9.71 14.89 -4.75
CA ASP A 10 -10.40 15.31 -3.52
C ASP A 10 -10.42 14.22 -2.44
N LYS A 11 -10.16 12.96 -2.81
CA LYS A 11 -10.09 11.82 -1.91
C LYS A 11 -8.68 11.41 -1.55
N THR A 12 -7.68 11.97 -2.24
CA THR A 12 -6.27 11.65 -2.06
C THR A 12 -5.64 12.62 -1.05
N ASP A 13 -4.76 12.13 -0.19
CA ASP A 13 -3.95 12.97 0.69
C ASP A 13 -3.08 13.91 -0.14
N GLU A 14 -3.13 15.22 0.15
CA GLU A 14 -2.44 16.27 -0.62
C GLU A 14 -0.92 16.08 -0.65
N ARG A 15 -0.32 15.44 0.37
CA ARG A 15 1.12 15.13 0.44
C ARG A 15 1.60 14.24 -0.70
N PHE A 16 0.68 13.59 -1.41
CA PHE A 16 1.01 12.73 -2.56
C PHE A 16 0.96 13.46 -3.91
N TYR A 17 0.36 14.64 -4.01
CA TYR A 17 0.10 15.31 -5.30
C TYR A 17 1.37 15.57 -6.12
N ASP A 18 2.39 16.15 -5.50
CA ASP A 18 3.65 16.46 -6.22
C ASP A 18 4.35 15.16 -6.66
N LYS A 19 4.35 14.15 -5.81
CA LYS A 19 4.91 12.84 -6.14
C LYS A 19 4.12 12.17 -7.27
N PHE A 20 2.80 12.22 -7.23
CA PHE A 20 1.94 11.71 -8.29
C PHE A 20 2.28 12.37 -9.62
N ASN A 21 2.33 13.70 -9.68
CA ASN A 21 2.67 14.45 -10.88
C ASN A 21 4.06 14.07 -11.40
N ALA A 22 5.06 14.04 -10.52
CA ALA A 22 6.42 13.67 -10.91
C ALA A 22 6.51 12.27 -11.53
N PHE A 23 5.82 11.28 -10.99
CA PHE A 23 5.80 9.93 -11.56
C PHE A 23 4.91 9.81 -12.81
N ALA A 24 3.86 10.62 -12.93
CA ALA A 24 3.07 10.71 -14.16
C ALA A 24 3.91 11.29 -15.32
N ASP A 25 4.70 12.34 -15.06
CA ASP A 25 5.63 12.92 -16.04
C ASP A 25 6.73 11.92 -16.44
N ARG A 26 7.28 11.17 -15.48
CA ARG A 26 8.24 10.09 -15.75
C ARG A 26 7.61 8.97 -16.60
N LEU A 27 6.37 8.59 -16.31
CA LEU A 27 5.63 7.62 -17.11
C LEU A 27 5.41 8.13 -18.54
N ALA A 28 4.97 9.38 -18.68
CA ALA A 28 4.76 10.00 -19.99
C ALA A 28 6.06 10.04 -20.80
N THR A 29 7.17 10.40 -20.18
CA THR A 29 8.49 10.41 -20.81
C THR A 29 8.94 8.99 -21.21
N ALA A 30 8.84 8.02 -20.30
CA ALA A 30 9.24 6.65 -20.59
C ALA A 30 8.39 6.00 -21.69
N SER A 31 7.10 6.35 -21.78
CA SER A 31 6.18 5.80 -22.80
C SER A 31 6.52 6.23 -24.22
N GLN A 32 7.35 7.25 -24.41
CA GLN A 32 7.82 7.70 -25.71
C GLN A 32 9.03 6.92 -26.23
N ALA A 33 9.58 6.01 -25.42
CA ALA A 33 10.71 5.19 -25.85
C ALA A 33 10.29 4.24 -26.99
N THR A 34 11.00 4.31 -28.11
CA THR A 34 10.78 3.47 -29.29
C THR A 34 11.59 2.17 -29.24
N ASP A 35 12.64 2.15 -28.43
CA ASP A 35 13.56 1.02 -28.27
C ASP A 35 13.29 0.25 -26.98
N SER A 36 13.85 -0.94 -26.88
CA SER A 36 13.93 -1.67 -25.61
C SER A 36 14.70 -0.87 -24.55
N GLY A 37 14.21 -0.92 -23.32
CA GLY A 37 14.93 -0.35 -22.17
C GLY A 37 16.22 -1.12 -21.86
N ASP A 38 17.12 -0.44 -21.17
CA ASP A 38 18.37 -1.00 -20.64
C ASP A 38 18.77 -0.21 -19.37
N VAL A 39 19.92 -0.56 -18.78
CA VAL A 39 20.47 0.18 -17.63
C VAL A 39 20.64 1.66 -18.00
N ASN A 40 20.04 2.55 -17.21
CA ASN A 40 19.99 4.00 -17.43
C ASN A 40 19.35 4.44 -18.77
N LYS A 41 18.52 3.58 -19.38
CA LYS A 41 17.77 3.88 -20.60
C LYS A 41 16.32 3.48 -20.41
N ALA A 42 15.40 4.43 -20.60
CA ALA A 42 13.97 4.18 -20.54
C ALA A 42 13.52 3.23 -21.67
N GLY A 43 12.48 2.44 -21.40
CA GLY A 43 11.86 1.55 -22.38
C GLY A 43 11.29 0.28 -21.75
N VAL A 44 10.67 -0.55 -22.61
CA VAL A 44 10.14 -1.83 -22.18
C VAL A 44 11.26 -2.84 -22.00
N MET A 45 11.28 -3.47 -20.83
CA MET A 45 12.26 -4.52 -20.51
C MET A 45 11.56 -5.82 -20.19
N LYS A 46 12.11 -6.93 -20.65
CA LYS A 46 11.63 -8.29 -20.35
C LYS A 46 12.47 -8.91 -19.24
N ALA A 47 11.79 -9.51 -18.27
CA ALA A 47 12.45 -10.29 -17.21
C ALA A 47 13.24 -11.48 -17.81
N LYS A 48 14.41 -11.77 -17.21
CA LYS A 48 15.24 -12.92 -17.63
C LYS A 48 14.66 -14.26 -17.18
N THR A 49 13.98 -14.24 -16.02
CA THR A 49 13.51 -15.47 -15.35
C THR A 49 11.98 -15.65 -15.45
N SER A 50 11.29 -14.84 -16.24
CA SER A 50 9.85 -14.95 -16.49
C SER A 50 9.45 -14.31 -17.83
N THR A 51 8.18 -14.42 -18.20
CA THR A 51 7.63 -13.77 -19.40
C THR A 51 7.19 -12.32 -19.15
N SER A 52 7.35 -11.83 -17.91
CA SER A 52 6.91 -10.49 -17.52
C SER A 52 7.70 -9.41 -18.26
N THR A 53 6.97 -8.43 -18.77
CA THR A 53 7.53 -7.20 -19.38
C THR A 53 7.01 -6.00 -18.60
N LYS A 54 7.86 -4.99 -18.40
CA LYS A 54 7.49 -3.73 -17.73
C LYS A 54 8.15 -2.56 -18.44
N LEU A 55 7.47 -1.41 -18.46
CA LEU A 55 8.03 -0.14 -18.89
C LEU A 55 8.80 0.48 -17.72
N TYR A 56 10.07 0.76 -17.92
CA TYR A 56 10.93 1.45 -16.98
C TYR A 56 11.35 2.82 -17.51
N ASP A 57 11.55 3.75 -16.59
CA ASP A 57 12.27 4.98 -16.89
C ASP A 57 13.81 4.76 -16.86
N ASP A 58 14.57 5.81 -17.13
CA ASP A 58 16.04 5.78 -17.13
C ASP A 58 16.66 5.47 -15.77
N LYS A 59 15.93 5.71 -14.67
CA LYS A 59 16.33 5.38 -13.29
C LYS A 59 15.91 3.99 -12.83
N GLY A 60 15.31 3.19 -13.72
CA GLY A 60 14.89 1.83 -13.42
C GLY A 60 13.66 1.72 -12.53
N TYR A 61 12.86 2.78 -12.41
CA TYR A 61 11.51 2.67 -11.85
C TYR A 61 10.51 2.25 -12.92
N ALA A 62 9.50 1.51 -12.54
CA ALA A 62 8.28 1.32 -13.32
C ALA A 62 7.26 2.36 -12.83
N PRO A 63 7.16 3.56 -13.44
CA PRO A 63 6.44 4.70 -12.85
C PRO A 63 4.97 4.42 -12.60
N TYR A 64 4.32 3.62 -13.44
CA TYR A 64 2.92 3.23 -13.27
C TYR A 64 2.67 2.44 -11.97
N GLU A 65 3.64 1.64 -11.51
CA GLU A 65 3.54 0.92 -10.24
C GLU A 65 3.54 1.88 -9.03
N ILE A 66 4.34 2.97 -9.11
CA ILE A 66 4.31 4.01 -8.06
C ILE A 66 2.96 4.74 -8.08
N LEU A 67 2.41 5.03 -9.25
CA LEU A 67 1.10 5.67 -9.36
C LEU A 67 0.00 4.77 -8.78
N GLU A 68 0.02 3.48 -9.10
CA GLU A 68 -0.96 2.51 -8.60
C GLU A 68 -0.83 2.31 -7.08
N LYS A 69 0.36 1.88 -6.60
CA LYS A 69 0.58 1.59 -5.18
C LYS A 69 0.51 2.87 -4.33
N GLY A 70 0.97 3.99 -4.89
CA GLY A 70 0.86 5.30 -4.25
C GLY A 70 -0.59 5.74 -4.06
N LEU A 71 -1.47 5.56 -5.06
CA LEU A 71 -2.90 5.84 -4.92
C LEU A 71 -3.59 4.86 -3.96
N MET A 72 -3.20 3.59 -3.94
CA MET A 72 -3.70 2.66 -2.92
C MET A 72 -3.39 3.17 -1.51
N GLY A 73 -2.20 3.73 -1.30
CA GLY A 73 -1.80 4.35 -0.03
C GLY A 73 -2.48 5.69 0.21
N ALA A 74 -2.25 6.63 -0.69
CA ALA A 74 -2.65 8.04 -0.50
C ALA A 74 -4.15 8.30 -0.66
N LEU A 75 -4.90 7.37 -1.26
CA LEU A 75 -6.36 7.46 -1.38
C LEU A 75 -7.06 6.40 -0.51
N GLN A 76 -6.98 5.12 -0.88
CA GLN A 76 -7.79 4.09 -0.23
C GLN A 76 -7.41 3.90 1.24
N TYR A 77 -6.14 3.66 1.53
CA TYR A 77 -5.64 3.49 2.89
C TYR A 77 -5.83 4.77 3.73
N TYR A 78 -5.55 5.95 3.14
CA TYR A 78 -5.81 7.25 3.77
C TYR A 78 -7.28 7.44 4.13
N GLN A 79 -8.22 7.17 3.21
CA GLN A 79 -9.65 7.29 3.49
C GLN A 79 -10.09 6.37 4.62
N ILE A 80 -9.59 5.14 4.67
CA ILE A 80 -9.91 4.20 5.74
C ILE A 80 -9.34 4.69 7.07
N THR A 81 -8.03 4.95 7.15
CA THR A 81 -7.30 5.08 8.42
C THR A 81 -7.28 6.51 8.97
N SER A 82 -7.39 7.51 8.09
CA SER A 82 -7.18 8.92 8.46
C SER A 82 -8.42 9.79 8.28
N VAL A 83 -9.46 9.26 7.62
CA VAL A 83 -10.70 10.02 7.38
C VAL A 83 -11.91 9.30 8.00
N LEU A 84 -12.26 8.11 7.50
CA LEU A 84 -13.56 7.49 7.77
C LEU A 84 -13.67 6.78 9.12
N LEU A 85 -12.57 6.20 9.62
CA LEU A 85 -12.54 5.51 10.92
C LEU A 85 -12.02 6.40 12.07
N LYS A 86 -12.06 7.72 11.91
CA LYS A 86 -11.73 8.68 12.96
C LYS A 86 -12.94 8.94 13.88
N ASP A 87 -12.67 9.33 15.12
CA ASP A 87 -13.71 9.53 16.13
C ASP A 87 -14.77 10.58 15.72
N ASP A 88 -14.36 11.63 15.00
CA ASP A 88 -15.28 12.63 14.44
C ASP A 88 -16.20 12.09 13.33
N LYS A 89 -15.99 10.86 12.87
CA LYS A 89 -16.78 10.16 11.84
C LYS A 89 -17.59 8.98 12.39
N ILE A 90 -17.06 8.30 13.39
CA ILE A 90 -17.67 7.06 13.93
C ILE A 90 -17.96 7.12 15.44
N GLY A 91 -17.55 8.20 16.13
CA GLY A 91 -17.71 8.35 17.57
C GLY A 91 -19.15 8.65 18.01
N ALA A 92 -19.38 8.67 19.32
CA ALA A 92 -20.69 8.79 19.93
C ALA A 92 -21.44 10.09 19.61
N SER A 93 -20.73 11.15 19.25
CA SER A 93 -21.31 12.45 18.86
C SER A 93 -21.91 12.46 17.45
N VAL A 94 -21.63 11.44 16.64
CA VAL A 94 -22.09 11.31 15.26
C VAL A 94 -23.38 10.48 15.22
N THR A 95 -24.34 10.88 14.39
CA THR A 95 -25.60 10.13 14.26
C THR A 95 -25.35 8.69 13.80
N LYS A 96 -26.17 7.74 14.24
CA LYS A 96 -26.05 6.33 13.89
C LYS A 96 -25.98 6.12 12.37
N ASP A 97 -26.86 6.74 11.61
CA ASP A 97 -26.89 6.63 10.13
C ASP A 97 -25.60 7.13 9.49
N GLN A 98 -25.04 8.23 9.98
CA GLN A 98 -23.78 8.75 9.46
C GLN A 98 -22.58 7.86 9.83
N ARG A 99 -22.57 7.30 11.06
CA ARG A 99 -21.56 6.32 11.51
C ARG A 99 -21.60 5.07 10.63
N GLN A 100 -22.79 4.53 10.37
CA GLN A 100 -22.99 3.38 9.49
C GLN A 100 -22.44 3.67 8.09
N LYS A 101 -22.82 4.82 7.50
CA LYS A 101 -22.35 5.24 6.18
C LYS A 101 -20.83 5.37 6.11
N ASN A 102 -20.20 6.00 7.10
CA ASN A 102 -18.75 6.17 7.13
C ASN A 102 -18.04 4.82 7.28
N TRP A 103 -18.57 3.92 8.11
CA TRP A 103 -18.05 2.58 8.31
C TRP A 103 -18.14 1.74 7.03
N ASP A 104 -19.31 1.74 6.40
CA ASP A 104 -19.54 1.00 5.15
C ASP A 104 -18.70 1.54 3.99
N LEU A 105 -18.47 2.86 3.93
CA LEU A 105 -17.52 3.46 2.98
C LEU A 105 -16.07 3.04 3.25
N ALA A 106 -15.64 2.98 4.52
CA ALA A 106 -14.31 2.50 4.86
C ALA A 106 -14.11 1.05 4.42
N PHE A 107 -15.13 0.19 4.62
CA PHE A 107 -15.12 -1.18 4.12
C PHE A 107 -15.05 -1.24 2.59
N ALA A 108 -15.81 -0.41 1.89
CA ALA A 108 -15.80 -0.36 0.43
C ALA A 108 -14.43 0.04 -0.15
N TYR A 109 -13.71 0.97 0.52
CA TYR A 109 -12.35 1.33 0.12
C TYR A 109 -11.34 0.18 0.26
N LEU A 110 -11.60 -0.81 1.13
CA LEU A 110 -10.76 -2.00 1.26
C LEU A 110 -10.86 -2.92 0.03
N GLY A 111 -11.98 -2.88 -0.70
CA GLY A 111 -12.16 -3.64 -1.94
C GLY A 111 -12.40 -5.14 -1.72
N ILE A 112 -12.90 -5.56 -0.55
CA ILE A 112 -13.31 -6.94 -0.28
C ILE A 112 -14.83 -7.06 -0.23
N ASN A 113 -15.34 -8.27 -0.47
CA ASN A 113 -16.76 -8.56 -0.41
C ASN A 113 -17.19 -8.96 1.01
N TYR A 114 -18.51 -8.92 1.26
CA TYR A 114 -19.10 -9.23 2.56
C TYR A 114 -18.98 -10.69 2.99
N ASP A 115 -18.63 -11.60 2.09
CA ASP A 115 -18.39 -13.03 2.33
C ASP A 115 -16.89 -13.42 2.24
N TYR A 116 -15.99 -12.42 2.34
CA TYR A 116 -14.55 -12.67 2.44
C TYR A 116 -14.25 -13.74 3.54
N PRO A 117 -13.35 -14.70 3.33
CA PRO A 117 -12.41 -14.86 2.21
C PRO A 117 -12.93 -15.76 1.07
N GLY A 118 -14.23 -16.02 1.00
CA GLY A 118 -14.85 -17.01 0.12
C GLY A 118 -14.92 -16.65 -1.36
N LEU A 119 -14.53 -15.44 -1.78
CA LEU A 119 -14.72 -15.00 -3.15
C LEU A 119 -13.44 -14.84 -3.93
N ASP A 120 -13.59 -15.13 -5.24
CA ASP A 120 -12.61 -14.90 -6.29
C ASP A 120 -12.39 -13.39 -6.51
N ALA A 121 -11.17 -13.04 -6.92
CA ALA A 121 -10.77 -11.73 -7.45
C ALA A 121 -11.21 -10.52 -6.60
N THR A 122 -10.55 -10.30 -5.48
CA THR A 122 -10.62 -9.03 -4.76
C THR A 122 -9.59 -8.04 -5.33
N PRO A 123 -10.01 -6.82 -5.75
CA PRO A 123 -9.09 -5.84 -6.32
C PRO A 123 -8.28 -5.12 -5.24
N PHE A 124 -7.13 -4.56 -5.62
CA PHE A 124 -6.30 -3.67 -4.82
C PHE A 124 -6.01 -4.21 -3.41
N TRP A 125 -6.43 -3.50 -2.35
CA TRP A 125 -6.14 -3.90 -0.97
C TRP A 125 -6.68 -5.30 -0.64
N GLY A 126 -7.81 -5.72 -1.19
CA GLY A 126 -8.35 -7.06 -0.99
C GLY A 126 -7.37 -8.16 -1.41
N GLU A 127 -6.72 -8.01 -2.56
CA GLU A 127 -5.68 -8.94 -3.04
C GLU A 127 -4.45 -8.91 -2.12
N TYR A 128 -3.98 -7.71 -1.76
CA TYR A 128 -2.74 -7.58 -0.99
C TYR A 128 -2.86 -8.03 0.45
N ILE A 129 -3.97 -7.70 1.14
CA ILE A 129 -4.21 -8.21 2.50
C ILE A 129 -4.37 -9.75 2.50
N GLY A 130 -5.05 -10.32 1.52
CA GLY A 130 -5.17 -11.78 1.39
C GLY A 130 -3.83 -12.47 1.10
N THR A 131 -2.97 -11.81 0.32
CA THR A 131 -1.63 -12.30 0.03
C THR A 131 -0.74 -12.28 1.27
N ILE A 132 -0.69 -11.15 1.97
CA ILE A 132 0.18 -10.98 3.15
C ILE A 132 -0.43 -11.60 4.41
N GLY A 133 -1.75 -11.75 4.46
CA GLY A 133 -2.46 -12.31 5.61
C GLY A 133 -2.00 -13.71 5.97
N LYS A 134 -1.75 -14.55 4.97
CA LYS A 134 -1.22 -15.90 5.16
C LYS A 134 0.16 -15.91 5.83
N ILE A 135 0.96 -14.87 5.60
CA ILE A 135 2.30 -14.69 6.17
C ILE A 135 2.19 -14.11 7.59
N LEU A 136 1.27 -13.18 7.80
CA LEU A 136 1.11 -12.43 9.05
C LEU A 136 0.15 -13.09 10.07
N GLY A 137 -0.20 -14.37 9.87
CA GLY A 137 -1.05 -15.10 10.80
C GLY A 137 -2.54 -14.72 10.70
N ASP A 138 -3.08 -14.72 9.49
CA ASP A 138 -4.49 -14.44 9.19
C ASP A 138 -4.95 -13.01 9.57
N ASN A 139 -4.06 -12.02 9.46
CA ASN A 139 -4.42 -10.65 9.80
C ASN A 139 -5.50 -10.05 8.88
N ASP A 140 -5.62 -10.55 7.65
CA ASP A 140 -6.71 -10.26 6.72
C ASP A 140 -8.08 -10.64 7.30
N LYS A 141 -8.20 -11.82 7.90
CA LYS A 141 -9.41 -12.26 8.60
C LYS A 141 -9.67 -11.41 9.83
N THR A 142 -8.62 -11.01 10.55
CA THR A 142 -8.73 -10.10 11.69
C THR A 142 -9.31 -8.74 11.27
N ILE A 143 -8.85 -8.18 10.14
CA ILE A 143 -9.38 -6.94 9.57
C ILE A 143 -10.86 -7.11 9.21
N PHE A 144 -11.22 -8.18 8.49
CA PHE A 144 -12.59 -8.44 8.07
C PHE A 144 -13.54 -8.60 9.26
N GLU A 145 -13.16 -9.40 10.26
CA GLU A 145 -13.96 -9.58 11.48
C GLU A 145 -14.08 -8.29 12.29
N ALA A 146 -13.05 -7.44 12.32
CA ALA A 146 -13.13 -6.14 12.97
C ALA A 146 -14.13 -5.21 12.26
N PHE A 147 -14.19 -5.22 10.92
CA PHE A 147 -15.22 -4.50 10.17
C PHE A 147 -16.63 -4.99 10.51
N ARG A 148 -16.85 -6.31 10.56
CA ARG A 148 -18.15 -6.90 10.94
C ARG A 148 -18.56 -6.54 12.38
N LYS A 149 -17.63 -6.70 13.33
CA LYS A 149 -17.87 -6.39 14.76
C LYS A 149 -18.19 -4.90 14.97
N GLY A 150 -17.39 -4.02 14.38
CA GLY A 150 -17.62 -2.58 14.52
C GLY A 150 -18.95 -2.13 13.87
N ARG A 151 -19.34 -2.72 12.72
CA ARG A 151 -20.64 -2.44 12.10
C ARG A 151 -21.82 -2.90 12.98
N ALA A 152 -21.71 -4.08 13.61
CA ALA A 152 -22.69 -4.56 14.57
C ALA A 152 -22.73 -3.70 15.85
N ALA A 153 -21.56 -3.27 16.33
CA ALA A 153 -21.44 -2.38 17.50
C ALA A 153 -22.13 -1.02 17.27
N ILE A 154 -22.02 -0.45 16.06
CA ILE A 154 -22.76 0.78 15.70
C ILE A 154 -24.27 0.55 15.81
N ASN A 155 -24.79 -0.59 15.35
CA ASN A 155 -26.20 -0.91 15.43
C ASN A 155 -26.71 -1.00 16.89
N ASN A 156 -25.85 -1.45 17.80
CA ASN A 156 -26.16 -1.66 19.21
C ASN A 156 -25.72 -0.47 20.10
N ASP A 157 -25.24 0.62 19.51
CA ASP A 157 -24.72 1.81 20.23
C ASP A 157 -23.57 1.51 21.21
N ASP A 158 -22.80 0.41 20.95
CA ASP A 158 -21.62 0.04 21.72
C ASP A 158 -20.37 0.81 21.22
N ASN A 159 -20.19 2.01 21.74
CA ASN A 159 -19.12 2.91 21.32
C ASN A 159 -17.72 2.37 21.63
N ALA A 160 -17.55 1.60 22.71
CA ALA A 160 -16.26 0.99 23.05
C ALA A 160 -15.85 -0.07 22.03
N ALA A 161 -16.81 -0.91 21.62
CA ALA A 161 -16.56 -1.91 20.58
C ALA A 161 -16.33 -1.27 19.20
N VAL A 162 -16.99 -0.15 18.87
CA VAL A 162 -16.72 0.60 17.64
C VAL A 162 -15.27 1.09 17.63
N SER A 163 -14.82 1.78 18.69
CA SER A 163 -13.47 2.34 18.77
C SER A 163 -12.40 1.25 18.76
N SER A 164 -12.59 0.14 19.48
CA SER A 164 -11.64 -0.98 19.49
C SER A 164 -11.55 -1.69 18.14
N SER A 165 -12.67 -1.84 17.43
CA SER A 165 -12.69 -2.41 16.09
C SER A 165 -11.97 -1.52 15.08
N ALA A 166 -12.19 -0.20 15.13
CA ALA A 166 -11.49 0.77 14.28
C ALA A 166 -9.96 0.74 14.53
N ALA A 167 -9.55 0.72 15.81
CA ALA A 167 -8.13 0.62 16.16
C ALA A 167 -7.49 -0.67 15.63
N THR A 168 -8.21 -1.79 15.69
CA THR A 168 -7.76 -3.08 15.14
C THR A 168 -7.58 -2.99 13.63
N ILE A 169 -8.55 -2.44 12.90
CA ILE A 169 -8.47 -2.27 11.44
C ILE A 169 -7.25 -1.42 11.06
N ILE A 170 -7.09 -0.26 11.70
CA ILE A 170 -6.01 0.68 11.41
C ILE A 170 -4.63 0.03 11.65
N LYS A 171 -4.47 -0.66 12.77
CA LYS A 171 -3.23 -1.35 13.13
C LYS A 171 -2.89 -2.48 12.17
N GLU A 172 -3.86 -3.34 11.86
CA GLU A 172 -3.59 -4.51 11.00
C GLU A 172 -3.41 -4.11 9.53
N LEU A 173 -4.05 -3.04 9.06
CA LEU A 173 -3.76 -2.46 7.74
C LEU A 173 -2.36 -1.84 7.68
N GLU A 174 -1.87 -1.19 8.74
CA GLU A 174 -0.49 -0.70 8.81
C GLU A 174 0.49 -1.89 8.70
N ARG A 175 0.26 -2.96 9.45
CA ARG A 175 1.08 -4.18 9.38
C ARG A 175 1.04 -4.82 7.98
N SER A 176 -0.12 -4.87 7.34
CA SER A 176 -0.26 -5.38 5.96
C SER A 176 0.52 -4.53 4.97
N THR A 177 0.43 -3.20 5.09
CA THR A 177 1.15 -2.26 4.22
C THR A 177 2.66 -2.41 4.36
N ALA A 178 3.17 -2.45 5.59
CA ALA A 178 4.58 -2.68 5.87
C ALA A 178 5.05 -4.07 5.42
N GLY A 179 4.23 -5.10 5.64
CA GLY A 179 4.49 -6.47 5.21
C GLY A 179 4.61 -6.61 3.69
N MET A 180 3.75 -5.91 2.93
CA MET A 180 3.86 -5.87 1.48
C MET A 180 5.13 -5.14 1.03
N GLY A 181 5.48 -4.00 1.65
CA GLY A 181 6.76 -3.33 1.41
C GLY A 181 7.95 -4.27 1.64
N LEU A 182 7.97 -4.98 2.77
CA LEU A 182 9.00 -5.98 3.08
C LEU A 182 9.06 -7.11 2.04
N ARG A 183 7.92 -7.68 1.67
CA ARG A 183 7.85 -8.75 0.67
C ARG A 183 8.46 -8.35 -0.66
N TYR A 184 8.22 -7.11 -1.11
CA TYR A 184 8.79 -6.61 -2.35
C TYR A 184 10.30 -6.30 -2.24
N LEU A 185 10.79 -5.84 -1.09
CA LEU A 185 12.23 -5.71 -0.85
C LEU A 185 12.94 -7.08 -0.83
N LEU A 186 12.33 -8.10 -0.24
CA LEU A 186 12.84 -9.47 -0.27
C LEU A 186 12.86 -10.03 -1.70
N ARG A 187 11.85 -9.73 -2.52
CA ARG A 187 11.85 -10.04 -3.95
C ARG A 187 12.99 -9.36 -4.68
N ALA A 188 13.25 -8.07 -4.40
CA ALA A 188 14.36 -7.33 -4.98
C ALA A 188 15.72 -7.96 -4.59
N LYS A 189 15.88 -8.35 -3.32
CA LYS A 189 17.05 -9.08 -2.84
C LYS A 189 17.23 -10.41 -3.56
N THR A 190 16.19 -11.21 -3.71
CA THR A 190 16.21 -12.52 -4.39
C THR A 190 16.72 -12.41 -5.83
N TYR A 191 16.31 -11.37 -6.55
CA TYR A 191 16.67 -11.16 -7.95
C TYR A 191 17.83 -10.18 -8.16
N TYR A 192 18.57 -9.83 -7.12
CA TYR A 192 19.53 -8.74 -7.12
C TYR A 192 20.53 -8.82 -8.28
N THR A 193 21.14 -9.97 -8.51
CA THR A 193 22.10 -10.19 -9.60
C THR A 193 21.53 -10.95 -10.79
N SER A 194 20.55 -11.83 -10.56
CA SER A 194 20.05 -12.76 -11.57
C SER A 194 19.09 -12.12 -12.57
N ASP A 195 18.26 -11.16 -12.12
CA ASP A 195 17.23 -10.53 -12.95
C ASP A 195 17.00 -9.06 -12.55
N PRO A 196 17.72 -8.10 -13.18
CA PRO A 196 17.59 -6.68 -12.88
C PRO A 196 16.16 -6.13 -13.07
N VAL A 197 15.40 -6.70 -14.00
CA VAL A 197 13.99 -6.30 -14.25
C VAL A 197 13.12 -6.66 -13.04
N ARG A 198 13.23 -7.90 -12.55
CA ARG A 198 12.48 -8.34 -11.35
C ARG A 198 12.96 -7.65 -10.07
N ARG A 199 14.27 -7.38 -9.97
CA ARG A 199 14.83 -6.57 -8.87
C ARG A 199 14.21 -5.19 -8.84
N ASN A 200 14.24 -4.47 -9.96
CA ASN A 200 13.74 -3.11 -10.04
C ASN A 200 12.22 -3.03 -9.89
N ALA A 201 11.47 -4.04 -10.37
CA ALA A 201 10.05 -4.19 -10.04
C ALA A 201 9.83 -4.28 -8.53
N GLY A 202 10.58 -5.14 -7.84
CA GLY A 202 10.52 -5.27 -6.38
C GLY A 202 10.83 -3.96 -5.66
N LEU A 203 11.89 -3.25 -6.05
CA LEU A 203 12.21 -1.93 -5.48
C LEU A 203 11.09 -0.92 -5.72
N THR A 204 10.56 -0.85 -6.94
CA THR A 204 9.49 0.10 -7.29
C THR A 204 8.21 -0.15 -6.50
N GLU A 205 7.72 -1.39 -6.50
CA GLU A 205 6.49 -1.77 -5.79
C GLU A 205 6.66 -1.63 -4.27
N GLY A 206 7.83 -2.06 -3.75
CA GLY A 206 8.20 -1.87 -2.34
C GLY A 206 8.20 -0.40 -1.92
N TYR A 207 8.76 0.49 -2.75
CA TYR A 207 8.73 1.93 -2.53
C TYR A 207 7.31 2.46 -2.41
N GLY A 208 6.41 2.04 -3.31
CA GLY A 208 5.00 2.47 -3.30
C GLY A 208 4.26 2.08 -2.01
N PHE A 209 4.44 0.85 -1.52
CA PHE A 209 3.85 0.42 -0.24
C PHE A 209 4.45 1.15 0.97
N ILE A 210 5.78 1.35 0.99
CA ILE A 210 6.46 2.08 2.07
C ILE A 210 6.01 3.55 2.08
N GLU A 211 5.84 4.18 0.91
CA GLU A 211 5.25 5.51 0.79
C GLU A 211 3.84 5.55 1.38
N GLY A 212 3.03 4.53 1.10
CA GLY A 212 1.66 4.40 1.62
C GLY A 212 1.57 4.52 3.14
N LEU A 213 2.57 4.06 3.89
CA LEU A 213 2.60 4.17 5.37
C LEU A 213 2.48 5.60 5.88
N LYS A 214 2.91 6.61 5.10
CA LYS A 214 2.81 8.03 5.48
C LYS A 214 1.38 8.51 5.69
N TYR A 215 0.42 7.89 5.02
CA TYR A 215 -0.95 8.38 4.93
C TYR A 215 -1.89 7.86 6.02
N ASN A 216 -1.39 7.12 7.00
CA ASN A 216 -2.11 6.76 8.22
C ASN A 216 -1.76 7.75 9.33
N SER A 217 -2.73 8.53 9.79
CA SER A 217 -2.55 9.52 10.87
C SER A 217 -2.32 8.90 12.24
N SER A 218 -2.57 7.60 12.39
CA SER A 218 -2.39 6.82 13.62
C SER A 218 -1.29 5.75 13.50
N LYS A 219 -0.40 5.90 12.51
CA LYS A 219 0.70 4.96 12.27
C LYS A 219 1.68 4.87 13.43
N THR A 220 2.28 3.72 13.60
CA THR A 220 3.32 3.46 14.61
C THR A 220 4.72 3.77 14.11
N ILE A 221 4.95 3.66 12.80
CA ILE A 221 6.21 4.08 12.15
C ILE A 221 6.20 5.59 11.89
N SER A 222 7.26 6.28 12.26
CA SER A 222 7.38 7.72 12.05
C SER A 222 7.69 8.08 10.58
N ASP A 223 7.38 9.32 10.18
CA ASP A 223 7.75 9.83 8.85
C ASP A 223 9.27 9.85 8.63
N ALA A 224 10.06 10.05 9.70
CA ALA A 224 11.50 9.99 9.65
C ALA A 224 12.00 8.56 9.34
N GLU A 225 11.47 7.54 10.01
CA GLU A 225 11.79 6.13 9.74
C GLU A 225 11.41 5.72 8.31
N ILE A 226 10.24 6.15 7.82
CA ILE A 226 9.82 5.91 6.43
C ILE A 226 10.79 6.57 5.44
N THR A 227 11.16 7.83 5.68
CA THR A 227 12.09 8.58 4.83
C THR A 227 13.48 7.95 4.83
N GLU A 228 13.95 7.45 5.97
CA GLU A 228 15.22 6.74 6.07
C GLU A 228 15.22 5.46 5.22
N ILE A 229 14.15 4.66 5.29
CA ILE A 229 14.00 3.47 4.44
C ILE A 229 14.00 3.85 2.95
N GLN A 230 13.26 4.89 2.58
CA GLN A 230 13.23 5.37 1.19
C GLN A 230 14.58 5.91 0.71
N THR A 231 15.35 6.55 1.58
CA THR A 231 16.71 7.02 1.29
C THR A 231 17.67 5.85 1.00
N LEU A 232 17.55 4.76 1.74
CA LEU A 232 18.30 3.53 1.47
C LEU A 232 17.94 2.92 0.11
N MET A 233 16.68 2.98 -0.29
CA MET A 233 16.25 2.53 -1.62
C MET A 233 16.79 3.43 -2.74
N GLY A 234 17.01 4.71 -2.45
CA GLY A 234 17.58 5.69 -3.37
C GLY A 234 16.57 6.23 -4.39
N ASP A 235 17.08 7.07 -5.29
CA ASP A 235 16.31 7.70 -6.38
C ASP A 235 16.61 7.08 -7.76
N ASN A 236 17.46 6.07 -7.78
CA ASN A 236 17.87 5.31 -8.97
C ASN A 236 18.03 3.82 -8.61
N ASN A 237 17.07 3.00 -9.05
CA ASN A 237 17.02 1.57 -8.76
C ASN A 237 18.22 0.80 -9.35
N TRP A 238 18.87 1.33 -10.40
CA TRP A 238 20.06 0.70 -10.95
C TRP A 238 21.25 0.74 -9.98
N ASN A 239 21.29 1.78 -9.12
CA ASN A 239 22.38 2.04 -8.19
C ASN A 239 22.12 1.56 -6.76
N THR A 240 20.91 1.07 -6.45
CA THR A 240 20.58 0.60 -5.10
C THR A 240 21.44 -0.62 -4.76
N SER A 241 22.25 -0.52 -3.70
CA SER A 241 23.12 -1.61 -3.27
C SER A 241 22.38 -2.71 -2.52
N LEU A 242 22.93 -3.93 -2.52
CA LEU A 242 22.38 -5.03 -1.73
C LEU A 242 22.39 -4.73 -0.22
N ASP A 243 23.41 -4.03 0.25
CA ASP A 243 23.52 -3.65 1.67
C ASP A 243 22.43 -2.66 2.06
N ASN A 244 22.11 -1.70 1.20
CA ASN A 244 20.99 -0.78 1.42
C ASN A 244 19.66 -1.53 1.45
N ILE A 245 19.44 -2.49 0.55
CA ILE A 245 18.23 -3.33 0.55
C ILE A 245 18.14 -4.13 1.85
N ASN A 246 19.24 -4.76 2.30
CA ASN A 246 19.27 -5.50 3.55
C ASN A 246 18.95 -4.58 4.76
N THR A 247 19.56 -3.41 4.81
CA THR A 247 19.31 -2.43 5.88
C THR A 247 17.86 -1.97 5.91
N ALA A 248 17.26 -1.72 4.73
CA ALA A 248 15.83 -1.36 4.62
C ALA A 248 14.90 -2.50 5.10
N ILE A 249 15.24 -3.76 4.76
CA ILE A 249 14.56 -4.95 5.25
C ILE A 249 14.64 -5.02 6.79
N ASP A 250 15.85 -4.90 7.36
CA ASP A 250 16.06 -5.00 8.81
C ASP A 250 15.28 -3.91 9.57
N LYS A 251 15.19 -2.70 9.03
CA LYS A 251 14.39 -1.63 9.63
C LYS A 251 12.90 -1.98 9.70
N LEU A 252 12.31 -2.52 8.62
CA LEU A 252 10.91 -2.96 8.63
C LEU A 252 10.69 -4.15 9.57
N VAL A 253 11.60 -5.14 9.55
CA VAL A 253 11.55 -6.31 10.42
C VAL A 253 11.57 -5.90 11.89
N ASN A 254 12.52 -5.06 12.28
CA ASN A 254 12.66 -4.62 13.66
C ASN A 254 11.47 -3.75 14.11
N LYS A 255 10.97 -2.88 13.24
CA LYS A 255 9.86 -1.98 13.56
C LYS A 255 8.55 -2.72 13.81
N PHE A 256 8.24 -3.71 12.96
CA PHE A 256 6.94 -4.42 12.98
C PHE A 256 7.01 -5.82 13.60
N GLY A 257 8.19 -6.27 14.02
CA GLY A 257 8.40 -7.61 14.60
C GLY A 257 8.08 -8.73 13.61
N PHE A 258 8.46 -8.57 12.33
CA PHE A 258 8.19 -9.58 11.33
C PHE A 258 9.12 -10.78 11.45
N ASP A 259 8.58 -11.98 11.28
CA ASP A 259 9.33 -13.22 11.21
C ASP A 259 9.69 -13.52 9.75
N LEU A 260 10.95 -13.28 9.39
CA LEU A 260 11.46 -13.49 8.03
C LEU A 260 11.32 -14.94 7.54
N SER A 261 11.23 -15.92 8.43
CA SER A 261 11.09 -17.32 8.02
C SER A 261 9.73 -17.62 7.36
N LYS A 262 8.78 -16.69 7.49
CA LYS A 262 7.43 -16.81 6.93
C LYS A 262 7.27 -16.10 5.58
N PHE A 263 8.21 -15.24 5.19
CA PHE A 263 8.20 -14.50 3.93
C PHE A 263 8.92 -15.26 2.82
#